data_b92e26a1c2c6178821d046724eefbd17
#
_entry.id   b92e26a1c2c6178821d046724eefbd17
#
_cell.length_a   1.000
_cell.length_b   1.000
_cell.length_c   1.000
_cell.angle_alpha   90.00
_cell.angle_beta   90.00
_cell.angle_gamma   90.00
#
_symmetry.space_group_name_H-M   'P 1'
#
loop_
_entity.id
_entity.type
_entity.pdbx_description
1 polymer ?
#
loop_
_entity_poly.entity_id
_entity_poly.type
_entity_poly.pdbx_seq_one_letter_code
_entity_poly.pdbx_strand_id
1 'polypeptide(L)'
;RAGFQGVFVGIETPNEDSLAECSKLQNRGRDLAACVRRIQSFGLEVRGGFIVGFDHDSESVFGKQIELIQNSRIVTAMVGLLNAPRGSQLYRRIAQEGRLLTEATGDNTDFSTNIVPRMGLEALSRGYSEIISGIYSPKPYFARVRAYLREYHPLEKHRKHFHPRYVRLHSGYAWAFPKSLVVLGVKDRARWQYWKILLWSLFRRPSLFPMAVTFAIYGFHFRKVFQASL
;
A
#
# COMPACT_ATOMS: atom_id res chain seq x y z
N ARG A 1 14.15 -9.56 -19.53
CA ARG A 1 15.12 -8.47 -19.24
C ARG A 1 14.53 -7.12 -19.66
N ALA A 2 13.23 -6.96 -19.42
CA ALA A 2 12.43 -5.82 -19.84
C ALA A 2 12.63 -4.56 -18.99
N GLY A 3 13.44 -4.61 -17.91
CA GLY A 3 13.77 -3.44 -17.10
C GLY A 3 12.70 -3.01 -16.09
N PHE A 4 11.76 -3.87 -15.75
CA PHE A 4 10.77 -3.58 -14.70
C PHE A 4 11.47 -3.31 -13.36
N GLN A 5 10.98 -2.29 -12.64
CA GLN A 5 11.47 -1.90 -11.30
C GLN A 5 10.47 -2.26 -10.20
N GLY A 6 9.22 -2.48 -10.56
CA GLY A 6 8.17 -2.83 -9.63
C GLY A 6 7.03 -3.59 -10.28
N VAL A 7 6.21 -4.20 -9.45
CA VAL A 7 5.01 -4.95 -9.83
C VAL A 7 3.87 -4.56 -8.91
N PHE A 8 2.66 -4.51 -9.47
CA PHE A 8 1.43 -4.44 -8.68
C PHE A 8 0.88 -5.85 -8.50
N VAL A 9 0.54 -6.22 -7.28
CA VAL A 9 0.03 -7.55 -6.93
C VAL A 9 -1.29 -7.40 -6.18
N GLY A 10 -2.36 -7.95 -6.73
CA GLY A 10 -3.63 -8.09 -6.02
C GLY A 10 -3.54 -9.23 -5.01
N ILE A 11 -3.33 -8.87 -3.74
CA ILE A 11 -3.27 -9.83 -2.62
C ILE A 11 -4.67 -10.09 -2.09
N GLU A 12 -5.49 -9.08 -2.10
CA GLU A 12 -6.88 -8.95 -1.71
C GLU A 12 -7.05 -9.01 -0.19
N THR A 13 -6.93 -10.17 0.44
CA THR A 13 -7.23 -10.34 1.86
C THR A 13 -6.40 -11.47 2.48
N PRO A 14 -6.11 -11.43 3.79
CA PRO A 14 -5.54 -12.57 4.52
C PRO A 14 -6.57 -13.66 4.87
N ASN A 15 -7.85 -13.44 4.58
CA ASN A 15 -8.92 -14.38 4.92
C ASN A 15 -9.07 -15.42 3.80
N GLU A 16 -8.87 -16.70 4.11
CA GLU A 16 -8.93 -17.81 3.17
C GLU A 16 -10.30 -17.98 2.50
N ASP A 17 -11.39 -17.77 3.24
CA ASP A 17 -12.75 -17.92 2.73
C ASP A 17 -13.11 -16.73 1.81
N SER A 18 -12.65 -15.53 2.15
CA SER A 18 -12.77 -14.35 1.31
C SER A 18 -11.92 -14.45 0.02
N LEU A 19 -10.75 -15.11 0.09
CA LEU A 19 -9.97 -15.45 -1.11
C LEU A 19 -10.73 -16.42 -2.04
N ALA A 20 -11.46 -17.37 -1.48
CA ALA A 20 -12.33 -18.24 -2.27
C ALA A 20 -13.49 -17.46 -2.89
N GLU A 21 -14.12 -16.57 -2.13
CA GLU A 21 -15.22 -15.71 -2.59
C GLU A 21 -14.82 -14.86 -3.81
N CYS A 22 -13.62 -14.28 -3.80
CA CYS A 22 -13.13 -13.50 -4.93
C CYS A 22 -12.34 -14.32 -5.98
N SER A 23 -12.41 -15.64 -5.93
CA SER A 23 -11.73 -16.57 -6.88
C SER A 23 -10.21 -16.42 -6.91
N LYS A 24 -9.58 -15.96 -5.82
CA LYS A 24 -8.12 -15.88 -5.67
C LYS A 24 -7.52 -17.16 -5.06
N LEU A 25 -7.93 -18.31 -5.58
CA LEU A 25 -7.53 -19.61 -5.05
C LEU A 25 -6.01 -19.83 -5.05
N GLN A 26 -5.28 -19.18 -5.98
CA GLN A 26 -3.82 -19.25 -6.02
C GLN A 26 -3.13 -18.62 -4.80
N ASN A 27 -3.82 -17.79 -4.03
CA ASN A 27 -3.30 -17.16 -2.81
C ASN A 27 -3.58 -18.00 -1.55
N ARG A 28 -4.50 -18.99 -1.63
CA ARG A 28 -4.87 -19.82 -0.47
C ARG A 28 -3.75 -20.76 -0.05
N GLY A 29 -3.67 -21.03 1.25
CA GLY A 29 -2.71 -21.96 1.84
C GLY A 29 -1.25 -21.49 1.70
N ARG A 30 -1.00 -20.22 1.46
CA ARG A 30 0.34 -19.67 1.26
C ARG A 30 0.69 -18.63 2.32
N ASP A 31 1.96 -18.60 2.72
CA ASP A 31 2.52 -17.41 3.42
C ASP A 31 2.68 -16.28 2.39
N LEU A 32 1.62 -15.45 2.29
CA LEU A 32 1.58 -14.31 1.35
C LEU A 32 2.69 -13.31 1.64
N ALA A 33 3.05 -13.10 2.90
CA ALA A 33 4.14 -12.22 3.27
C ALA A 33 5.50 -12.75 2.77
N ALA A 34 5.75 -14.04 2.91
CA ALA A 34 6.96 -14.67 2.38
C ALA A 34 7.01 -14.63 0.85
N CYS A 35 5.87 -14.86 0.17
CA CYS A 35 5.78 -14.76 -1.29
C CYS A 35 6.15 -13.35 -1.77
N VAL A 36 5.63 -12.31 -1.14
CA VAL A 36 5.96 -10.91 -1.45
C VAL A 36 7.44 -10.63 -1.20
N ARG A 37 7.98 -11.02 -0.05
CA ARG A 37 9.42 -10.83 0.25
C ARG A 37 10.32 -11.54 -0.76
N ARG A 38 9.88 -12.70 -1.27
CA ARG A 38 10.60 -13.39 -2.34
C ARG A 38 10.63 -12.59 -3.64
N ILE A 39 9.53 -11.96 -4.05
CA ILE A 39 9.51 -11.06 -5.22
C ILE A 39 10.45 -9.87 -4.98
N GLN A 40 10.40 -9.27 -3.80
CA GLN A 40 11.25 -8.14 -3.42
C GLN A 40 12.74 -8.51 -3.42
N SER A 41 13.10 -9.74 -3.07
CA SER A 41 14.50 -10.22 -3.08
C SER A 41 15.10 -10.28 -4.50
N PHE A 42 14.25 -10.31 -5.54
CA PHE A 42 14.69 -10.16 -6.94
C PHE A 42 14.87 -8.69 -7.38
N GLY A 43 14.83 -7.73 -6.45
CA GLY A 43 15.04 -6.31 -6.74
C GLY A 43 13.81 -5.60 -7.33
N LEU A 44 12.62 -6.15 -7.15
CA LEU A 44 11.36 -5.53 -7.56
C LEU A 44 10.67 -4.86 -6.35
N GLU A 45 10.17 -3.62 -6.55
CA GLU A 45 9.22 -3.03 -5.61
C GLU A 45 7.87 -3.71 -5.79
N VAL A 46 7.28 -4.23 -4.70
CA VAL A 46 5.91 -4.76 -4.71
C VAL A 46 4.97 -3.69 -4.16
N ARG A 47 3.99 -3.33 -4.98
CA ARG A 47 2.82 -2.53 -4.60
C ARG A 47 1.66 -3.48 -4.43
N GLY A 48 1.01 -3.47 -3.27
CA GLY A 48 -0.04 -4.42 -2.94
C GLY A 48 -1.43 -3.80 -3.03
N GLY A 49 -2.37 -4.53 -3.68
CA GLY A 49 -3.79 -4.25 -3.64
C GLY A 49 -4.47 -5.14 -2.60
N PHE A 50 -5.30 -4.54 -1.76
CA PHE A 50 -6.02 -5.18 -0.67
C PHE A 50 -7.47 -4.72 -0.68
N ILE A 51 -8.38 -5.60 -0.27
CA ILE A 51 -9.81 -5.34 -0.20
C ILE A 51 -10.33 -5.83 1.14
N VAL A 52 -11.26 -5.10 1.74
CA VAL A 52 -12.01 -5.51 2.92
C VAL A 52 -13.50 -5.33 2.70
N GLY A 53 -14.29 -6.09 3.44
CA GLY A 53 -15.76 -6.06 3.36
C GLY A 53 -16.37 -7.23 2.58
N PHE A 54 -15.59 -8.32 2.38
CA PHE A 54 -16.14 -9.57 1.86
C PHE A 54 -17.18 -10.16 2.81
N ASP A 55 -18.06 -11.00 2.29
CA ASP A 55 -19.12 -11.62 3.08
C ASP A 55 -18.61 -12.56 4.17
N HIS A 56 -17.40 -13.12 3.98
CA HIS A 56 -16.71 -13.98 4.96
C HIS A 56 -15.77 -13.22 5.89
N ASP A 57 -15.68 -11.90 5.76
CA ASP A 57 -14.85 -11.10 6.66
C ASP A 57 -15.56 -10.91 8.02
N SER A 58 -14.81 -11.11 9.10
CA SER A 58 -15.15 -10.69 10.44
C SER A 58 -14.28 -9.49 10.85
N GLU A 59 -14.57 -8.80 11.93
CA GLU A 59 -13.79 -7.65 12.40
C GLU A 59 -12.30 -7.99 12.63
N SER A 60 -11.97 -9.26 12.90
CA SER A 60 -10.57 -9.69 13.03
C SER A 60 -9.73 -9.54 11.74
N VAL A 61 -10.37 -9.39 10.57
CA VAL A 61 -9.68 -9.20 9.29
C VAL A 61 -8.87 -7.92 9.28
N PHE A 62 -9.32 -6.87 9.96
CA PHE A 62 -8.65 -5.57 9.97
C PHE A 62 -7.24 -5.66 10.58
N GLY A 63 -7.13 -6.27 11.77
CA GLY A 63 -5.84 -6.53 12.40
C GLY A 63 -4.92 -7.45 11.58
N LYS A 64 -5.48 -8.53 11.03
CA LYS A 64 -4.73 -9.46 10.16
C LYS A 64 -4.22 -8.77 8.88
N GLN A 65 -5.01 -7.84 8.31
CA GLN A 65 -4.62 -7.07 7.14
C GLN A 65 -3.43 -6.13 7.46
N ILE A 66 -3.51 -5.41 8.59
CA ILE A 66 -2.40 -4.57 9.06
C ILE A 66 -1.14 -5.43 9.25
N GLU A 67 -1.26 -6.56 9.91
CA GLU A 67 -0.15 -7.47 10.15
C GLU A 67 0.47 -7.99 8.84
N LEU A 68 -0.36 -8.44 7.90
CA LEU A 68 0.10 -8.90 6.59
C LEU A 68 0.88 -7.81 5.85
N ILE A 69 0.36 -6.57 5.80
CA ILE A 69 1.02 -5.44 5.16
C ILE A 69 2.34 -5.12 5.84
N GLN A 70 2.41 -5.14 7.16
CA GLN A 70 3.64 -4.89 7.91
C GLN A 70 4.68 -5.99 7.69
N ASN A 71 4.28 -7.26 7.77
CA ASN A 71 5.17 -8.42 7.66
C ASN A 71 5.66 -8.64 6.22
N SER A 72 4.85 -8.30 5.21
CA SER A 72 5.24 -8.34 3.79
C SER A 72 6.18 -7.20 3.39
N ARG A 73 6.28 -6.13 4.20
CA ARG A 73 7.08 -4.92 3.92
C ARG A 73 6.64 -4.18 2.65
N ILE A 74 5.39 -4.33 2.26
CA ILE A 74 4.82 -3.54 1.16
C ILE A 74 4.72 -2.09 1.61
N VAL A 75 5.52 -1.20 1.00
CA VAL A 75 5.53 0.23 1.35
C VAL A 75 4.29 0.92 0.82
N THR A 76 3.92 0.63 -0.43
CA THR A 76 2.74 1.16 -1.09
C THR A 76 1.63 0.11 -1.06
N ALA A 77 0.72 0.22 -0.10
CA ALA A 77 -0.45 -0.65 0.04
C ALA A 77 -1.71 0.14 -0.32
N MET A 78 -2.43 -0.31 -1.32
CA MET A 78 -3.73 0.25 -1.70
C MET A 78 -4.81 -0.62 -1.07
N VAL A 79 -5.52 -0.10 -0.09
CA VAL A 79 -6.63 -0.79 0.55
C VAL A 79 -7.93 -0.16 0.08
N GLY A 80 -8.81 -0.96 -0.46
CA GLY A 80 -10.14 -0.55 -0.91
C GLY A 80 -11.25 -1.26 -0.14
N LEU A 81 -12.42 -0.66 -0.14
CA LEU A 81 -13.65 -1.32 0.28
C LEU A 81 -14.17 -2.19 -0.87
N LEU A 82 -14.79 -3.32 -0.53
CA LEU A 82 -15.38 -4.19 -1.55
C LEU A 82 -16.46 -3.41 -2.32
N ASN A 83 -16.32 -3.37 -3.62
CA ASN A 83 -17.30 -2.82 -4.54
C ASN A 83 -17.75 -3.89 -5.53
N ALA A 84 -19.02 -3.84 -5.93
CA ALA A 84 -19.62 -4.70 -6.91
C ALA A 84 -19.78 -3.94 -8.26
N PRO A 85 -18.81 -4.02 -9.19
CA PRO A 85 -18.90 -3.36 -10.48
C PRO A 85 -20.04 -3.95 -11.31
N ARG A 86 -20.78 -3.09 -12.04
CA ARG A 86 -21.88 -3.51 -12.91
C ARG A 86 -21.41 -4.57 -13.91
N GLY A 87 -22.20 -5.61 -14.10
CA GLY A 87 -21.89 -6.73 -14.99
C GLY A 87 -21.07 -7.86 -14.36
N SER A 88 -20.48 -7.65 -13.17
CA SER A 88 -19.77 -8.71 -12.44
C SER A 88 -20.73 -9.76 -11.84
N GLN A 89 -20.19 -10.95 -11.52
CA GLN A 89 -20.98 -11.96 -10.80
C GLN A 89 -21.35 -11.48 -9.39
N LEU A 90 -20.44 -10.76 -8.73
CA LEU A 90 -20.70 -10.14 -7.44
C LEU A 90 -21.90 -9.18 -7.50
N TYR A 91 -21.92 -8.31 -8.51
CA TYR A 91 -23.04 -7.37 -8.71
C TYR A 91 -24.39 -8.09 -8.80
N ARG A 92 -24.46 -9.14 -9.62
CA ARG A 92 -25.69 -9.93 -9.79
C ARG A 92 -26.14 -10.57 -8.49
N ARG A 93 -25.22 -11.16 -7.73
CA ARG A 93 -25.49 -11.77 -6.43
C ARG A 93 -26.01 -10.74 -5.43
N ILE A 94 -25.29 -9.63 -5.24
CA ILE A 94 -25.63 -8.57 -4.29
C ILE A 94 -26.97 -7.90 -4.65
N ALA A 95 -27.25 -7.70 -5.94
CA ALA A 95 -28.54 -7.18 -6.40
C ALA A 95 -29.70 -8.14 -6.09
N GLN A 96 -29.54 -9.45 -6.32
CA GLN A 96 -30.52 -10.47 -5.94
C GLN A 96 -30.77 -10.56 -4.45
N GLU A 97 -29.73 -10.33 -3.62
CA GLU A 97 -29.81 -10.27 -2.16
C GLU A 97 -30.41 -8.93 -1.64
N GLY A 98 -30.68 -7.96 -2.52
CA GLY A 98 -31.21 -6.64 -2.13
C GLY A 98 -30.21 -5.78 -1.36
N ARG A 99 -28.91 -6.03 -1.52
CA ARG A 99 -27.82 -5.37 -0.77
C ARG A 99 -27.07 -4.32 -1.59
N LEU A 100 -27.55 -3.99 -2.77
CA LEU A 100 -26.95 -2.94 -3.60
C LEU A 100 -27.44 -1.56 -3.12
N LEU A 101 -26.52 -0.64 -2.84
CA LEU A 101 -26.83 0.73 -2.39
C LEU A 101 -26.97 1.69 -3.57
N THR A 102 -25.95 1.70 -4.41
CA THR A 102 -25.85 2.62 -5.56
C THR A 102 -25.10 1.92 -6.70
N GLU A 103 -24.98 2.59 -7.83
CA GLU A 103 -24.03 2.17 -8.87
C GLU A 103 -22.60 2.44 -8.40
N ALA A 104 -21.67 1.57 -8.75
CA ALA A 104 -20.25 1.79 -8.46
C ALA A 104 -19.73 2.98 -9.27
N THR A 105 -19.06 3.93 -8.62
CA THR A 105 -18.48 5.11 -9.27
C THR A 105 -17.28 4.75 -10.16
N GLY A 106 -16.66 3.60 -9.92
CA GLY A 106 -15.41 3.19 -10.56
C GLY A 106 -14.17 3.94 -10.04
N ASP A 107 -14.35 4.89 -9.13
CA ASP A 107 -13.27 5.59 -8.46
C ASP A 107 -12.85 4.86 -7.18
N ASN A 108 -11.66 4.25 -7.20
CA ASN A 108 -11.12 3.55 -6.04
C ASN A 108 -10.57 4.51 -4.96
N THR A 109 -10.68 5.81 -5.17
CA THR A 109 -10.18 6.83 -4.23
C THR A 109 -11.28 7.52 -3.45
N ASP A 110 -12.56 7.23 -3.74
CA ASP A 110 -13.71 7.82 -3.05
C ASP A 110 -14.02 7.18 -1.68
N PHE A 111 -13.28 6.11 -1.33
CA PHE A 111 -13.43 5.37 -0.06
C PHE A 111 -14.86 4.92 0.25
N SER A 112 -15.66 4.73 -0.78
CA SER A 112 -17.05 4.28 -0.70
C SER A 112 -17.19 2.82 -1.06
N THR A 113 -18.32 2.24 -0.65
CA THR A 113 -18.78 0.95 -1.12
C THR A 113 -20.19 1.09 -1.66
N ASN A 114 -20.49 0.39 -2.74
CA ASN A 114 -21.84 0.36 -3.32
C ASN A 114 -22.69 -0.82 -2.82
N ILE A 115 -22.20 -1.52 -1.78
CA ILE A 115 -22.92 -2.67 -1.22
C ILE A 115 -23.15 -2.50 0.30
N VAL A 116 -24.18 -3.17 0.81
CA VAL A 116 -24.35 -3.38 2.25
C VAL A 116 -23.52 -4.62 2.64
N PRO A 117 -22.38 -4.45 3.35
CA PRO A 117 -21.56 -5.59 3.78
C PRO A 117 -22.27 -6.37 4.89
N ARG A 118 -22.00 -7.68 5.00
CA ARG A 118 -22.62 -8.50 6.08
C ARG A 118 -22.22 -8.07 7.48
N MET A 119 -21.02 -7.54 7.65
CA MET A 119 -20.56 -7.01 8.93
C MET A 119 -21.22 -5.65 9.32
N GLY A 120 -21.94 -5.03 8.39
CA GLY A 120 -22.51 -3.68 8.56
C GLY A 120 -21.56 -2.56 8.10
N LEU A 121 -22.14 -1.46 7.63
CA LEU A 121 -21.38 -0.31 7.10
C LEU A 121 -20.54 0.37 8.19
N GLU A 122 -21.07 0.49 9.40
CA GLU A 122 -20.37 1.12 10.52
C GLU A 122 -19.11 0.34 10.92
N ALA A 123 -19.22 -0.99 11.07
CA ALA A 123 -18.08 -1.85 11.39
C ALA A 123 -17.02 -1.81 10.27
N LEU A 124 -17.46 -1.85 9.00
CA LEU A 124 -16.55 -1.75 7.86
C LEU A 124 -15.83 -0.41 7.80
N SER A 125 -16.53 0.71 7.98
CA SER A 125 -15.94 2.06 7.98
C SER A 125 -14.93 2.24 9.10
N ARG A 126 -15.30 1.82 10.33
CA ARG A 126 -14.42 1.84 11.50
C ARG A 126 -13.16 1.01 11.26
N GLY A 127 -13.31 -0.24 10.77
CA GLY A 127 -12.20 -1.13 10.51
C GLY A 127 -11.31 -0.66 9.35
N TYR A 128 -11.89 -0.06 8.31
CA TYR A 128 -11.12 0.56 7.25
C TYR A 128 -10.25 1.71 7.78
N SER A 129 -10.81 2.60 8.61
CA SER A 129 -10.07 3.68 9.27
C SER A 129 -8.95 3.13 10.15
N GLU A 130 -9.20 2.01 10.85
CA GLU A 130 -8.18 1.29 11.65
C GLU A 130 -7.03 0.81 10.77
N ILE A 131 -7.32 0.16 9.63
CA ILE A 131 -6.27 -0.29 8.70
C ILE A 131 -5.44 0.89 8.21
N ILE A 132 -6.08 1.93 7.68
CA ILE A 132 -5.38 3.07 7.10
C ILE A 132 -4.50 3.77 8.14
N SER A 133 -5.02 4.01 9.34
CA SER A 133 -4.24 4.59 10.44
C SER A 133 -3.12 3.66 10.89
N GLY A 134 -3.37 2.36 10.96
CA GLY A 134 -2.39 1.34 11.33
C GLY A 134 -1.20 1.24 10.37
N ILE A 135 -1.44 1.39 9.07
CA ILE A 135 -0.37 1.24 8.06
C ILE A 135 0.31 2.55 7.66
N TYR A 136 -0.37 3.71 7.74
CA TYR A 136 0.15 4.99 7.28
C TYR A 136 0.47 5.99 8.38
N SER A 137 0.16 5.69 9.65
CA SER A 137 0.68 6.51 10.74
C SER A 137 2.21 6.49 10.77
N PRO A 138 2.87 7.56 11.22
CA PRO A 138 4.30 7.75 11.00
C PRO A 138 5.17 6.59 11.51
N LYS A 139 4.93 6.13 12.72
CA LYS A 139 5.78 5.11 13.36
C LYS A 139 5.76 3.76 12.62
N PRO A 140 4.61 3.11 12.36
CA PRO A 140 4.57 1.84 11.63
C PRO A 140 4.96 2.00 10.16
N TYR A 141 4.59 3.11 9.50
CA TYR A 141 4.98 3.37 8.13
C TYR A 141 6.50 3.41 7.95
N PHE A 142 7.20 4.26 8.71
CA PHE A 142 8.66 4.38 8.60
C PHE A 142 9.40 3.14 9.10
N ALA A 143 8.84 2.39 10.05
CA ALA A 143 9.38 1.08 10.43
C ALA A 143 9.35 0.11 9.25
N ARG A 144 8.23 0.04 8.52
CA ARG A 144 8.06 -0.78 7.32
C ARG A 144 8.99 -0.35 6.18
N VAL A 145 9.10 0.96 5.91
CA VAL A 145 10.07 1.51 4.93
C VAL A 145 11.48 1.09 5.28
N ARG A 146 11.88 1.23 6.55
CA ARG A 146 13.22 0.84 7.00
C ARG A 146 13.46 -0.66 6.86
N ALA A 147 12.48 -1.50 7.19
CA ALA A 147 12.57 -2.95 7.05
C ALA A 147 12.72 -3.34 5.57
N TYR A 148 11.93 -2.74 4.68
CA TYR A 148 12.04 -2.92 3.24
C TYR A 148 13.43 -2.53 2.73
N LEU A 149 13.89 -1.30 2.99
CA LEU A 149 15.19 -0.79 2.53
C LEU A 149 16.39 -1.58 3.07
N ARG A 150 16.25 -2.25 4.20
CA ARG A 150 17.30 -3.09 4.79
C ARG A 150 17.61 -4.30 3.93
N GLU A 151 16.59 -4.92 3.34
CA GLU A 151 16.69 -6.17 2.59
C GLU A 151 16.61 -5.98 1.08
N TYR A 152 16.16 -4.80 0.63
CA TYR A 152 16.08 -4.52 -0.80
C TYR A 152 17.46 -4.45 -1.46
N HIS A 153 17.63 -5.24 -2.52
CA HIS A 153 18.83 -5.26 -3.34
C HIS A 153 18.43 -4.92 -4.78
N PRO A 154 18.72 -3.70 -5.26
CA PRO A 154 18.43 -3.33 -6.64
C PRO A 154 19.20 -4.23 -7.59
N LEU A 155 18.60 -4.60 -8.72
CA LEU A 155 19.27 -5.34 -9.78
C LEU A 155 20.53 -4.58 -10.22
N GLU A 156 21.64 -5.28 -10.42
CA GLU A 156 22.94 -4.67 -10.74
C GLU A 156 22.91 -3.71 -11.94
N LYS A 157 22.04 -3.96 -12.92
CA LYS A 157 21.81 -3.05 -14.05
C LYS A 157 21.29 -1.66 -13.65
N HIS A 158 20.55 -1.54 -12.55
CA HIS A 158 20.02 -0.27 -12.06
C HIS A 158 21.06 0.49 -11.21
N ARG A 159 22.08 -0.20 -10.71
CA ARG A 159 23.17 0.37 -9.92
C ARG A 159 24.16 1.21 -10.76
N LYS A 160 24.27 0.93 -12.07
CA LYS A 160 25.22 1.59 -12.97
C LYS A 160 24.70 2.84 -13.68
N HIS A 161 23.43 3.20 -13.53
CA HIS A 161 22.84 4.33 -14.27
C HIS A 161 22.50 5.53 -13.38
N PHE A 162 23.49 6.03 -12.62
CA PHE A 162 23.51 7.46 -12.29
C PHE A 162 24.03 8.21 -13.52
N HIS A 163 23.28 8.11 -14.65
CA HIS A 163 23.67 8.81 -15.87
C HIS A 163 23.22 10.27 -15.76
N PRO A 164 24.07 11.27 -16.04
CA PRO A 164 23.69 12.69 -16.00
C PRO A 164 22.43 13.01 -16.83
N ARG A 165 22.17 12.23 -17.88
CA ARG A 165 20.95 12.29 -18.68
C ARG A 165 19.67 11.96 -17.87
N TYR A 166 19.76 11.08 -16.87
CA TYR A 166 18.63 10.73 -16.02
C TYR A 166 18.23 11.89 -15.09
N VAL A 167 19.21 12.63 -14.61
CA VAL A 167 18.99 13.85 -13.79
C VAL A 167 18.30 14.94 -14.61
N ARG A 168 18.64 15.06 -15.89
CA ARG A 168 18.08 16.09 -16.78
C ARG A 168 16.62 15.81 -17.18
N LEU A 169 16.25 14.54 -17.38
CA LEU A 169 14.85 14.15 -17.65
C LEU A 169 13.92 14.27 -16.41
N HIS A 170 14.51 14.38 -15.22
CA HIS A 170 13.79 14.40 -13.96
C HIS A 170 14.06 15.70 -13.17
N SER A 171 14.26 16.81 -13.87
CA SER A 171 14.48 18.13 -13.24
C SER A 171 13.37 18.51 -12.25
N GLY A 172 12.12 18.07 -12.48
CA GLY A 172 11.03 18.20 -11.50
C GLY A 172 11.28 17.49 -10.16
N TYR A 173 12.05 16.40 -10.15
CA TYR A 173 12.41 15.70 -8.91
C TYR A 173 13.56 16.36 -8.14
N ALA A 174 14.39 17.19 -8.80
CA ALA A 174 15.46 17.92 -8.14
C ALA A 174 14.91 18.88 -7.09
N TRP A 175 13.74 19.46 -7.31
CA TRP A 175 13.04 20.32 -6.34
C TRP A 175 12.26 19.55 -5.26
N ALA A 176 11.95 18.27 -5.49
CA ALA A 176 11.21 17.47 -4.52
C ALA A 176 11.99 17.25 -3.23
N PHE A 177 13.30 17.03 -3.32
CA PHE A 177 14.14 16.82 -2.13
C PHE A 177 14.24 18.09 -1.26
N PRO A 178 14.67 19.28 -1.73
CA PRO A 178 14.67 20.50 -0.92
C PRO A 178 13.27 20.83 -0.35
N LYS A 179 12.22 20.67 -1.15
CA LYS A 179 10.85 20.87 -0.68
C LYS A 179 10.49 19.88 0.43
N SER A 180 10.93 18.62 0.34
CA SER A 180 10.69 17.63 1.37
C SER A 180 11.39 17.94 2.69
N LEU A 181 12.60 18.53 2.66
CA LEU A 181 13.31 18.97 3.88
C LEU A 181 12.49 20.01 4.67
N VAL A 182 11.86 20.95 3.96
CA VAL A 182 11.03 21.96 4.60
C VAL A 182 9.68 21.38 5.05
N VAL A 183 8.99 20.68 4.16
CA VAL A 183 7.62 20.21 4.43
C VAL A 183 7.64 19.06 5.44
N LEU A 184 8.45 18.04 5.20
CA LEU A 184 8.50 16.82 6.05
C LEU A 184 9.47 16.96 7.22
N GLY A 185 10.59 17.67 7.01
CA GLY A 185 11.63 17.82 8.02
C GLY A 185 11.38 18.91 9.05
N VAL A 186 10.56 19.94 8.71
CA VAL A 186 10.28 21.07 9.62
C VAL A 186 8.81 21.12 10.00
N LYS A 187 7.90 21.16 9.01
CA LYS A 187 6.48 21.46 9.24
C LYS A 187 5.65 20.23 9.66
N ASP A 188 6.02 19.02 9.23
CA ASP A 188 5.24 17.80 9.49
C ASP A 188 5.40 17.33 10.95
N ARG A 189 4.31 16.85 11.54
CA ARG A 189 4.32 16.21 12.86
C ARG A 189 5.21 14.95 12.90
N ALA A 190 5.43 14.31 11.77
CA ALA A 190 6.31 13.15 11.62
C ALA A 190 7.79 13.48 11.37
N ARG A 191 8.21 14.75 11.52
CA ARG A 191 9.58 15.22 11.20
C ARG A 191 10.70 14.36 11.80
N TRP A 192 10.52 13.86 13.02
CA TRP A 192 11.52 13.00 13.66
C TRP A 192 11.69 11.64 12.98
N GLN A 193 10.59 11.06 12.49
CA GLN A 193 10.65 9.79 11.75
C GLN A 193 11.28 10.01 10.36
N TYR A 194 10.97 11.14 9.73
CA TYR A 194 11.60 11.56 8.47
C TYR A 194 13.12 11.68 8.62
N TRP A 195 13.61 12.42 9.61
CA TRP A 195 15.05 12.55 9.83
C TRP A 195 15.71 11.22 10.17
N LYS A 196 15.08 10.39 11.00
CA LYS A 196 15.58 9.05 11.33
C LYS A 196 15.80 8.18 10.09
N ILE A 197 14.85 8.15 9.15
CA ILE A 197 14.99 7.33 7.94
C ILE A 197 16.03 7.91 6.98
N LEU A 198 16.09 9.23 6.82
CA LEU A 198 17.09 9.88 5.97
C LEU A 198 18.51 9.65 6.47
N LEU A 199 18.78 9.95 7.72
CA LEU A 199 20.11 9.75 8.30
C LEU A 199 20.50 8.27 8.28
N TRP A 200 19.55 7.38 8.66
CA TRP A 200 19.82 5.95 8.60
C TRP A 200 20.16 5.49 7.17
N SER A 201 19.40 5.92 6.15
CA SER A 201 19.66 5.53 4.77
C SER A 201 20.97 6.12 4.23
N LEU A 202 21.27 7.37 4.57
CA LEU A 202 22.49 8.05 4.15
C LEU A 202 23.75 7.31 4.64
N PHE A 203 23.77 6.90 5.92
CA PHE A 203 24.95 6.26 6.52
C PHE A 203 25.01 4.75 6.30
N ARG A 204 23.87 4.06 6.24
CA ARG A 204 23.83 2.59 6.13
C ARG A 204 23.57 2.06 4.71
N ARG A 205 22.85 2.78 3.89
CA ARG A 205 22.45 2.37 2.54
C ARG A 205 22.43 3.58 1.59
N PRO A 206 23.55 4.28 1.37
CA PRO A 206 23.59 5.53 0.60
C PRO A 206 23.06 5.38 -0.84
N SER A 207 23.23 4.23 -1.45
CA SER A 207 22.67 3.93 -2.79
C SER A 207 21.14 3.92 -2.82
N LEU A 208 20.47 3.73 -1.68
CA LEU A 208 19.01 3.72 -1.54
C LEU A 208 18.46 5.03 -0.94
N PHE A 209 19.31 6.02 -0.70
CA PHE A 209 18.89 7.32 -0.16
C PHE A 209 17.80 7.99 -1.01
N PRO A 210 17.88 8.04 -2.35
CA PRO A 210 16.81 8.61 -3.17
C PRO A 210 15.46 7.88 -3.00
N MET A 211 15.51 6.55 -2.85
CA MET A 211 14.30 5.74 -2.60
C MET A 211 13.71 6.03 -1.22
N ALA A 212 14.56 6.22 -0.20
CA ALA A 212 14.11 6.60 1.15
C ALA A 212 13.38 7.96 1.13
N VAL A 213 13.90 8.94 0.39
CA VAL A 213 13.23 10.25 0.19
C VAL A 213 11.89 10.07 -0.51
N THR A 214 11.84 9.28 -1.59
CA THR A 214 10.61 9.01 -2.34
C THR A 214 9.54 8.38 -1.44
N PHE A 215 9.89 7.37 -0.67
CA PHE A 215 8.95 6.74 0.25
C PHE A 215 8.51 7.67 1.38
N ALA A 216 9.38 8.56 1.86
CA ALA A 216 8.98 9.57 2.83
C ALA A 216 7.93 10.53 2.27
N ILE A 217 8.08 10.94 1.00
CA ILE A 217 7.11 11.77 0.29
C ILE A 217 5.80 11.01 0.08
N TYR A 218 5.84 9.74 -0.31
CA TYR A 218 4.65 8.89 -0.45
C TYR A 218 3.89 8.75 0.87
N GLY A 219 4.58 8.47 1.97
CA GLY A 219 3.95 8.38 3.29
C GLY A 219 3.26 9.66 3.73
N PHE A 220 3.84 10.81 3.42
CA PHE A 220 3.19 12.11 3.65
C PHE A 220 1.96 12.27 2.77
N HIS A 221 2.06 11.97 1.48
CA HIS A 221 0.95 12.07 0.54
C HIS A 221 -0.23 11.19 0.98
N PHE A 222 0.01 9.91 1.26
CA PHE A 222 -1.05 9.01 1.70
C PHE A 222 -1.72 9.48 2.98
N ARG A 223 -0.94 9.92 3.99
CA ARG A 223 -1.55 10.49 5.20
C ARG A 223 -2.46 11.68 4.90
N LYS A 224 -2.06 12.56 3.97
CA LYS A 224 -2.86 13.73 3.60
C LYS A 224 -4.15 13.35 2.86
N VAL A 225 -4.06 12.41 1.92
CA VAL A 225 -5.23 11.91 1.19
C VAL A 225 -6.23 11.29 2.17
N PHE A 226 -5.78 10.38 3.01
CA PHE A 226 -6.66 9.70 3.96
C PHE A 226 -7.19 10.60 5.08
N GLN A 227 -6.43 11.62 5.53
CA GLN A 227 -6.93 12.60 6.49
C GLN A 227 -8.00 13.54 5.93
N ALA A 228 -8.05 13.71 4.61
CA ALA A 228 -9.07 14.52 3.95
C ALA A 228 -10.36 13.73 3.68
N SER A 229 -10.32 12.39 3.77
CA SER A 229 -11.41 11.50 3.38
C SER A 229 -12.04 10.76 4.56
N LEU A 230 -11.45 10.84 5.77
CA LEU A 230 -11.95 10.36 7.05
C LEU A 230 -12.46 11.53 7.90
#